data_a56156182ab1f52cfb0a61d31d9c019c
#
_entry.id   a56156182ab1f52cfb0a61d31d9c019c
#
_cell.length_a   1.000
_cell.length_b   1.000
_cell.length_c   1.000
_cell.angle_alpha   90.00
_cell.angle_beta   90.00
_cell.angle_gamma   90.00
#
_symmetry.space_group_name_H-M   'P 1'
#
loop_
_entity.id
_entity.type
_entity.pdbx_description
1 polymer ?
#
loop_
_entity_poly.entity_id
_entity_poly.type
_entity_poly.pdbx_seq_one_letter_code
_entity_poly.pdbx_strand_id
1 'polypeptide(L)'
;MNRNLDKDDIRDASDLLTHIDGWEKTGRYDEEAIKELDRWHRKRNQIARDADALYEQLYARYQAYVDEHPVHKQQAEDIAVDMVNHNMSDSHIGTIGKGLTELYDGEGTDLDVLTQHVLADGYEQRLWHILHDVNSLLLDEDQFFGYFYLQMTHRVRLDMTSAFGVNLKHGGYVLYVNPFIMLRQPPDVMKDGIKREILHVISAHLMRVKELSQRFNKKAVHMAMDMVVNDYLEHVDRDAITVANVNARYGLLLKRFRTLEYYAKA
;
A
#
# COMPACT_ATOMS: atom_id res chain seq x y z
N MET A 1 -38.53 0.33 6.67
CA MET A 1 -37.39 0.27 7.60
C MET A 1 -36.21 0.88 6.83
N ASN A 2 -36.01 2.23 6.95
CA ASN A 2 -34.94 2.93 6.23
C ASN A 2 -33.62 2.64 6.94
N ARG A 3 -32.76 1.80 6.36
CA ARG A 3 -31.33 1.80 6.68
C ARG A 3 -30.76 3.08 6.08
N ASN A 4 -30.18 3.95 6.92
CA ASN A 4 -29.27 4.98 6.42
C ASN A 4 -28.08 4.24 5.79
N LEU A 5 -27.98 4.28 4.49
CA LEU A 5 -26.80 3.81 3.75
C LEU A 5 -25.63 4.71 4.13
N ASP A 6 -24.55 4.13 4.58
CA ASP A 6 -23.31 4.86 4.87
C ASP A 6 -22.69 5.37 3.55
N LYS A 7 -21.84 6.42 3.63
CA LYS A 7 -21.19 6.97 2.44
C LYS A 7 -20.31 5.95 1.72
N ASP A 8 -19.82 4.96 2.44
CA ASP A 8 -19.04 3.85 1.87
C ASP A 8 -19.95 2.87 1.11
N ASP A 9 -21.17 2.59 1.60
CA ASP A 9 -22.19 1.82 0.87
C ASP A 9 -22.59 2.49 -0.46
N ILE A 10 -22.58 3.84 -0.51
CA ILE A 10 -22.90 4.60 -1.72
C ILE A 10 -21.75 4.54 -2.75
N ARG A 11 -20.51 4.46 -2.27
CA ARG A 11 -19.32 4.33 -3.12
C ARG A 11 -19.25 2.95 -3.76
N ASP A 12 -19.48 1.91 -2.98
CA ASP A 12 -19.62 0.54 -3.46
C ASP A 12 -20.79 0.39 -4.44
N ALA A 13 -21.89 1.13 -4.22
CA ALA A 13 -23.03 1.18 -5.15
C ALA A 13 -22.70 1.92 -6.46
N SER A 14 -21.80 2.92 -6.43
CA SER A 14 -21.35 3.64 -7.64
C SER A 14 -20.41 2.77 -8.49
N ASP A 15 -19.52 2.02 -7.86
CA ASP A 15 -18.66 1.04 -8.53
C ASP A 15 -19.50 -0.10 -9.11
N LEU A 16 -20.53 -0.52 -8.38
CA LEU A 16 -21.55 -1.44 -8.83
C LEU A 16 -22.30 -0.90 -10.06
N LEU A 17 -22.72 0.36 -10.03
CA LEU A 17 -23.43 1.02 -11.14
C LEU A 17 -22.54 1.11 -12.38
N THR A 18 -21.25 1.31 -12.24
CA THR A 18 -20.30 1.34 -13.35
C THR A 18 -20.15 -0.04 -14.01
N HIS A 19 -20.19 -1.10 -13.22
CA HIS A 19 -20.28 -2.48 -13.73
C HIS A 19 -21.67 -2.81 -14.30
N ILE A 20 -22.73 -2.31 -13.68
CA ILE A 20 -24.13 -2.47 -14.11
C ILE A 20 -24.43 -1.70 -15.40
N ASP A 21 -23.79 -0.57 -15.68
CA ASP A 21 -23.93 0.16 -16.95
C ASP A 21 -23.57 -0.71 -18.19
N GLY A 22 -22.68 -1.70 -17.98
CA GLY A 22 -22.47 -2.76 -18.97
C GLY A 22 -23.66 -3.74 -19.11
N TRP A 23 -24.48 -3.89 -18.05
CA TRP A 23 -25.57 -4.87 -17.94
C TRP A 23 -26.95 -4.27 -18.18
N GLU A 24 -27.18 -2.98 -17.89
CA GLU A 24 -28.42 -2.27 -18.26
C GLU A 24 -28.68 -2.31 -19.78
N LYS A 25 -27.64 -2.39 -20.58
CA LYS A 25 -27.74 -2.59 -22.04
C LYS A 25 -28.26 -3.96 -22.43
N THR A 26 -28.27 -4.94 -21.52
CA THR A 26 -28.73 -6.30 -21.81
C THR A 26 -30.04 -6.69 -21.14
N GLY A 27 -30.58 -5.86 -20.22
CA GLY A 27 -31.90 -6.05 -19.60
C GLY A 27 -32.04 -7.30 -18.72
N ARG A 28 -30.96 -7.90 -18.29
CA ARG A 28 -30.96 -9.09 -17.42
C ARG A 28 -30.19 -8.80 -16.15
N TYR A 29 -30.91 -8.68 -15.04
CA TYR A 29 -30.35 -8.94 -13.71
C TYR A 29 -30.14 -10.46 -13.59
N ASP A 30 -28.93 -10.93 -13.92
CA ASP A 30 -28.63 -12.34 -13.85
C ASP A 30 -28.38 -12.72 -12.38
N GLU A 31 -29.08 -13.74 -11.89
CA GLU A 31 -28.86 -14.29 -10.53
C GLU A 31 -27.40 -14.70 -10.32
N GLU A 32 -26.69 -15.02 -11.38
CA GLU A 32 -25.28 -15.41 -11.36
C GLU A 32 -24.38 -14.23 -11.02
N ALA A 33 -24.65 -13.07 -11.57
CA ALA A 33 -23.95 -11.84 -11.30
C ALA A 33 -24.12 -11.36 -9.85
N ILE A 34 -25.34 -11.46 -9.30
CA ILE A 34 -25.60 -11.15 -7.91
C ILE A 34 -24.83 -12.11 -6.97
N LYS A 35 -24.76 -13.40 -7.32
CA LYS A 35 -23.99 -14.38 -6.55
C LYS A 35 -22.50 -14.13 -6.62
N GLU A 36 -21.99 -13.67 -7.76
CA GLU A 36 -20.58 -13.32 -7.94
C GLU A 36 -20.19 -12.09 -7.12
N LEU A 37 -21.04 -11.06 -7.12
CA LEU A 37 -20.88 -9.87 -6.29
C LEU A 37 -20.91 -10.23 -4.79
N ASP A 38 -21.85 -11.04 -4.34
CA ASP A 38 -21.93 -11.52 -2.97
C ASP A 38 -20.69 -12.32 -2.56
N ARG A 39 -20.11 -13.09 -3.50
CA ARG A 39 -18.85 -13.81 -3.28
C ARG A 39 -17.70 -12.85 -3.10
N TRP A 40 -17.62 -11.82 -3.95
CA TRP A 40 -16.59 -10.80 -3.91
C TRP A 40 -16.63 -9.99 -2.60
N HIS A 41 -17.81 -9.52 -2.18
CA HIS A 41 -17.98 -8.82 -0.91
C HIS A 41 -17.61 -9.69 0.29
N ARG A 42 -18.01 -10.98 0.29
CA ARG A 42 -17.62 -11.91 1.36
C ARG A 42 -16.11 -12.10 1.44
N LYS A 43 -15.44 -12.20 0.29
CA LYS A 43 -13.99 -12.35 0.20
C LYS A 43 -13.27 -11.12 0.76
N ARG A 44 -13.66 -9.91 0.34
CA ARG A 44 -13.13 -8.64 0.86
C ARG A 44 -13.28 -8.53 2.38
N ASN A 45 -14.49 -8.76 2.87
CA ASN A 45 -14.79 -8.69 4.30
C ASN A 45 -14.01 -9.73 5.11
N GLN A 46 -13.72 -10.90 4.53
CA GLN A 46 -12.88 -11.90 5.18
C GLN A 46 -11.42 -11.42 5.25
N ILE A 47 -10.86 -10.93 4.14
CA ILE A 47 -9.51 -10.35 4.10
C ILE A 47 -9.35 -9.24 5.13
N ALA A 48 -10.31 -8.31 5.22
CA ALA A 48 -10.28 -7.23 6.19
C ALA A 48 -10.23 -7.75 7.64
N ARG A 49 -11.11 -8.71 8.00
CA ARG A 49 -11.11 -9.32 9.34
C ARG A 49 -9.81 -10.04 9.67
N ASP A 50 -9.27 -10.79 8.72
CA ASP A 50 -8.01 -11.53 8.91
C ASP A 50 -6.82 -10.59 9.04
N ALA A 51 -6.83 -9.49 8.28
CA ALA A 51 -5.82 -8.43 8.37
C ALA A 51 -5.85 -7.73 9.74
N ASP A 52 -7.03 -7.31 10.20
CA ASP A 52 -7.20 -6.67 11.51
C ASP A 52 -6.73 -7.62 12.64
N ALA A 53 -7.17 -8.88 12.60
CA ALA A 53 -6.80 -9.87 13.59
C ALA A 53 -5.28 -10.16 13.59
N LEU A 54 -4.66 -10.19 12.44
CA LEU A 54 -3.21 -10.39 12.32
C LEU A 54 -2.47 -9.15 12.80
N TYR A 55 -2.92 -7.95 12.44
CA TYR A 55 -2.32 -6.69 12.89
C TYR A 55 -2.22 -6.62 14.41
N GLU A 56 -3.33 -6.85 15.13
CA GLU A 56 -3.36 -6.79 16.59
C GLU A 56 -2.35 -7.78 17.22
N GLN A 57 -2.22 -8.97 16.65
CA GLN A 57 -1.29 -9.97 17.14
C GLN A 57 0.17 -9.60 16.86
N LEU A 58 0.49 -9.11 15.66
CA LEU A 58 1.84 -8.65 15.32
C LEU A 58 2.23 -7.44 16.17
N TYR A 59 1.29 -6.52 16.39
CA TYR A 59 1.52 -5.34 17.22
C TYR A 59 1.77 -5.72 18.68
N ALA A 60 1.03 -6.66 19.24
CA ALA A 60 1.26 -7.16 20.59
C ALA A 60 2.66 -7.80 20.73
N ARG A 61 3.11 -8.56 19.73
CA ARG A 61 4.46 -9.15 19.70
C ARG A 61 5.55 -8.08 19.59
N TYR A 62 5.33 -7.07 18.76
CA TYR A 62 6.22 -5.92 18.64
C TYR A 62 6.35 -5.19 19.99
N GLN A 63 5.22 -4.89 20.65
CA GLN A 63 5.22 -4.24 21.96
C GLN A 63 5.94 -5.07 23.03
N ALA A 64 5.71 -6.38 23.08
CA ALA A 64 6.39 -7.27 24.01
C ALA A 64 7.91 -7.23 23.81
N TYR A 65 8.36 -7.26 22.54
CA TYR A 65 9.78 -7.15 22.23
C TYR A 65 10.38 -5.80 22.69
N VAL A 66 9.71 -4.69 22.40
CA VAL A 66 10.16 -3.35 22.77
C VAL A 66 10.20 -3.18 24.30
N ASP A 67 9.22 -3.76 25.03
CA ASP A 67 9.19 -3.72 26.50
C ASP A 67 10.35 -4.51 27.13
N GLU A 68 10.79 -5.59 26.50
CA GLU A 68 11.97 -6.36 26.92
C GLU A 68 13.30 -5.66 26.56
N HIS A 69 13.26 -4.67 25.65
CA HIS A 69 14.43 -3.93 25.17
C HIS A 69 14.28 -2.41 25.44
N PRO A 70 14.49 -1.95 26.70
CA PRO A 70 14.15 -0.58 27.13
C PRO A 70 14.82 0.54 26.33
N VAL A 71 15.99 0.31 25.77
CA VAL A 71 16.70 1.30 24.93
C VAL A 71 15.89 1.59 23.67
N HIS A 72 15.26 0.57 23.11
CA HIS A 72 14.41 0.71 21.94
C HIS A 72 13.04 1.31 22.27
N LYS A 73 12.56 1.14 23.53
CA LYS A 73 11.28 1.69 23.99
C LYS A 73 11.25 3.21 23.96
N GLN A 74 12.26 3.85 24.52
CA GLN A 74 12.33 5.32 24.57
C GLN A 74 12.36 5.91 23.14
N GLN A 75 13.13 5.31 22.26
CA GLN A 75 13.22 5.75 20.88
C GLN A 75 11.90 5.53 20.12
N ALA A 76 11.19 4.43 20.37
CA ALA A 76 9.87 4.18 19.79
C ALA A 76 8.83 5.18 20.31
N GLU A 77 8.88 5.54 21.59
CA GLU A 77 8.02 6.57 22.19
C GLU A 77 8.31 7.96 21.62
N ASP A 78 9.58 8.33 21.45
CA ASP A 78 10.00 9.60 20.86
C ASP A 78 9.51 9.72 19.41
N ILE A 79 9.59 8.62 18.63
CA ILE A 79 9.05 8.56 17.28
C ILE A 79 7.52 8.69 17.29
N ALA A 80 6.83 8.00 18.20
CA ALA A 80 5.38 8.06 18.30
C ALA A 80 4.89 9.46 18.70
N VAL A 81 5.60 10.15 19.60
CA VAL A 81 5.33 11.55 20.00
C VAL A 81 5.55 12.49 18.81
N ASP A 82 6.61 12.30 18.06
CA ASP A 82 6.91 13.11 16.88
C ASP A 82 5.83 12.93 15.78
N MET A 83 5.31 11.70 15.63
CA MET A 83 4.18 11.38 14.75
C MET A 83 2.90 12.14 15.14
N VAL A 84 2.57 12.19 16.43
CA VAL A 84 1.36 12.85 16.95
C VAL A 84 1.47 14.38 16.82
N ASN A 85 2.64 14.94 17.13
CA ASN A 85 2.86 16.38 17.17
C ASN A 85 2.89 17.05 15.78
N HIS A 86 3.13 16.29 14.72
CA HIS A 86 3.33 16.84 13.39
C HIS A 86 2.19 16.60 12.40
N ASN A 87 0.99 16.18 12.84
CA ASN A 87 -0.15 15.94 11.95
C ASN A 87 0.26 15.16 10.70
N MET A 88 0.61 13.91 10.89
CA MET A 88 0.90 12.87 9.90
C MET A 88 0.92 13.35 8.43
N SER A 89 1.94 14.10 8.04
CA SER A 89 2.22 14.34 6.62
C SER A 89 3.21 13.28 6.13
N ASP A 90 3.24 12.99 4.83
CA ASP A 90 4.14 12.00 4.19
C ASP A 90 5.62 12.09 4.63
N SER A 91 6.06 13.29 5.08
CA SER A 91 7.38 13.49 5.67
C SER A 91 7.58 12.75 7.00
N HIS A 92 6.51 12.42 7.72
CA HIS A 92 6.57 11.77 9.04
C HIS A 92 6.63 10.26 8.96
N ILE A 93 5.96 9.67 7.97
CA ILE A 93 6.19 8.27 7.64
C ILE A 93 7.67 8.07 7.31
N GLY A 94 8.30 9.01 6.57
CA GLY A 94 9.74 9.04 6.34
C GLY A 94 10.59 9.12 7.61
N THR A 95 10.11 9.83 8.63
CA THR A 95 10.79 9.97 9.93
C THR A 95 10.65 8.70 10.77
N ILE A 96 9.50 8.01 10.73
CA ILE A 96 9.32 6.70 11.38
C ILE A 96 10.27 5.67 10.76
N GLY A 97 10.32 5.59 9.43
CA GLY A 97 11.25 4.71 8.73
C GLY A 97 12.70 5.01 9.09
N LYS A 98 13.09 6.31 9.15
CA LYS A 98 14.41 6.71 9.65
C LYS A 98 14.60 6.36 11.12
N GLY A 99 13.62 6.63 11.95
CA GLY A 99 13.68 6.33 13.37
C GLY A 99 13.77 4.83 13.62
N LEU A 100 13.00 4.00 12.92
CA LEU A 100 13.14 2.55 12.96
C LEU A 100 14.51 2.11 12.42
N THR A 101 15.02 2.73 11.37
CA THR A 101 16.35 2.50 10.85
C THR A 101 17.42 2.94 11.85
N GLU A 102 17.28 4.10 12.47
CA GLU A 102 18.20 4.60 13.53
C GLU A 102 18.11 3.78 14.82
N LEU A 103 16.92 3.29 15.19
CA LEU A 103 16.71 2.35 16.31
C LEU A 103 17.46 1.03 16.11
N TYR A 104 17.58 0.60 14.87
CA TYR A 104 18.13 -0.70 14.51
C TYR A 104 19.43 -0.58 13.70
N ASP A 105 19.95 0.64 13.52
CA ASP A 105 21.14 0.90 12.72
C ASP A 105 22.44 0.83 13.52
N GLY A 106 22.51 -0.23 14.26
CA GLY A 106 23.84 -0.63 14.68
C GLY A 106 24.56 -1.53 13.67
N GLU A 107 23.89 -2.16 12.69
CA GLU A 107 24.50 -3.03 11.66
C GLU A 107 23.48 -3.94 10.94
N GLY A 108 22.20 -3.54 10.82
CA GLY A 108 21.19 -4.31 10.10
C GLY A 108 20.73 -5.62 10.78
N THR A 109 21.42 -6.04 11.82
CA THR A 109 21.13 -7.28 12.56
C THR A 109 19.93 -7.14 13.49
N ASP A 110 19.72 -5.98 14.09
CA ASP A 110 18.64 -5.78 15.08
C ASP A 110 17.27 -5.70 14.40
N LEU A 111 17.17 -5.11 13.21
CA LEU A 111 15.93 -5.10 12.43
C LEU A 111 15.55 -6.50 11.96
N ASP A 112 16.51 -7.31 11.55
CA ASP A 112 16.27 -8.69 11.15
C ASP A 112 15.83 -9.54 12.34
N VAL A 113 16.44 -9.35 13.52
CA VAL A 113 16.04 -10.02 14.77
C VAL A 113 14.63 -9.64 15.19
N LEU A 114 14.29 -8.35 15.17
CA LEU A 114 12.93 -7.88 15.43
C LEU A 114 11.93 -8.48 14.43
N THR A 115 12.25 -8.43 13.14
CA THR A 115 11.38 -8.97 12.09
C THR A 115 11.15 -10.46 12.31
N GLN A 116 12.19 -11.23 12.61
CA GLN A 116 12.08 -12.65 12.92
C GLN A 116 11.24 -12.90 14.18
N HIS A 117 11.43 -12.09 15.24
CA HIS A 117 10.65 -12.21 16.47
C HIS A 117 9.16 -11.95 16.23
N VAL A 118 8.83 -10.85 15.53
CA VAL A 118 7.45 -10.45 15.25
C VAL A 118 6.75 -11.49 14.36
N LEU A 119 7.44 -12.03 13.37
CA LEU A 119 6.89 -12.96 12.38
C LEU A 119 7.06 -14.45 12.72
N ALA A 120 7.66 -14.78 13.86
CA ALA A 120 7.82 -16.17 14.29
C ALA A 120 6.47 -16.89 14.48
N ASP A 121 6.50 -18.20 14.76
CA ASP A 121 5.37 -19.01 15.16
C ASP A 121 4.21 -19.04 14.15
N GLY A 122 4.53 -18.96 12.85
CA GLY A 122 3.56 -19.05 11.77
C GLY A 122 2.90 -17.72 11.37
N TYR A 123 3.30 -16.59 11.98
CA TYR A 123 2.73 -15.28 11.63
C TYR A 123 3.15 -14.84 10.23
N GLU A 124 4.36 -15.17 9.79
CA GLU A 124 4.80 -14.89 8.42
C GLU A 124 3.92 -15.61 7.39
N GLN A 125 3.60 -16.87 7.61
CA GLN A 125 2.73 -17.64 6.71
C GLN A 125 1.32 -17.04 6.64
N ARG A 126 0.81 -16.55 7.77
CA ARG A 126 -0.52 -15.89 7.81
C ARG A 126 -0.49 -14.57 7.03
N LEU A 127 0.60 -13.80 7.12
CA LEU A 127 0.79 -12.59 6.34
C LEU A 127 0.77 -12.89 4.83
N TRP A 128 1.52 -13.92 4.40
CA TRP A 128 1.54 -14.32 3.00
C TRP A 128 0.20 -14.87 2.54
N HIS A 129 -0.57 -15.51 3.43
CA HIS A 129 -1.92 -15.96 3.10
C HIS A 129 -2.86 -14.79 2.81
N ILE A 130 -2.86 -13.76 3.64
CA ILE A 130 -3.65 -12.54 3.40
C ILE A 130 -3.25 -11.89 2.07
N LEU A 131 -1.94 -11.78 1.78
CA LEU A 131 -1.47 -11.22 0.51
C LEU A 131 -1.86 -12.08 -0.70
N HIS A 132 -1.90 -13.40 -0.53
CA HIS A 132 -2.41 -14.29 -1.57
C HIS A 132 -3.91 -14.04 -1.83
N ASP A 133 -4.70 -13.83 -0.79
CA ASP A 133 -6.12 -13.52 -0.92
C ASP A 133 -6.34 -12.14 -1.56
N VAL A 134 -5.52 -11.13 -1.21
CA VAL A 134 -5.51 -9.82 -1.89
C VAL A 134 -5.15 -9.98 -3.37
N ASN A 135 -4.12 -10.79 -3.70
CA ASN A 135 -3.77 -11.06 -5.09
C ASN A 135 -4.88 -11.78 -5.85
N SER A 136 -5.70 -12.56 -5.17
CA SER A 136 -6.84 -13.20 -5.80
C SER A 136 -7.93 -12.20 -6.22
N LEU A 137 -8.08 -11.06 -5.50
CA LEU A 137 -8.92 -9.95 -5.96
C LEU A 137 -8.32 -9.29 -7.20
N LEU A 138 -6.99 -9.16 -7.22
CA LEU A 138 -6.27 -8.59 -8.36
C LEU A 138 -6.37 -9.48 -9.61
N LEU A 139 -6.28 -10.80 -9.45
CA LEU A 139 -6.48 -11.77 -10.55
C LEU A 139 -7.91 -11.73 -11.11
N ASP A 140 -8.90 -11.52 -10.25
CA ASP A 140 -10.30 -11.41 -10.64
C ASP A 140 -10.54 -10.12 -11.46
N GLU A 141 -9.84 -9.02 -11.14
CA GLU A 141 -9.96 -7.73 -11.83
C GLU A 141 -9.07 -7.64 -13.08
N ASP A 142 -7.79 -7.96 -12.94
CA ASP A 142 -6.78 -7.87 -13.99
C ASP A 142 -5.71 -8.96 -13.84
N GLN A 143 -5.85 -10.00 -14.63
CA GLN A 143 -4.97 -11.16 -14.60
C GLN A 143 -3.49 -10.81 -14.82
N PHE A 144 -3.19 -9.78 -15.62
CA PHE A 144 -1.82 -9.37 -15.87
C PHE A 144 -1.09 -8.99 -14.57
N PHE A 145 -1.70 -8.13 -13.76
CA PHE A 145 -1.09 -7.69 -12.49
C PHE A 145 -1.00 -8.84 -11.47
N GLY A 146 -2.04 -9.66 -11.39
CA GLY A 146 -2.04 -10.81 -10.50
C GLY A 146 -0.95 -11.84 -10.84
N TYR A 147 -0.76 -12.17 -12.12
CA TYR A 147 0.33 -13.03 -12.55
C TYR A 147 1.70 -12.38 -12.39
N PHE A 148 1.82 -11.07 -12.60
CA PHE A 148 3.07 -10.36 -12.38
C PHE A 148 3.49 -10.42 -10.91
N TYR A 149 2.55 -10.21 -9.98
CA TYR A 149 2.79 -10.38 -8.54
C TYR A 149 3.37 -11.75 -8.21
N LEU A 150 2.81 -12.83 -8.78
CA LEU A 150 3.30 -14.20 -8.54
C LEU A 150 4.73 -14.46 -9.03
N GLN A 151 5.26 -13.63 -9.94
CA GLN A 151 6.64 -13.72 -10.42
C GLN A 151 7.62 -12.95 -9.55
N MET A 152 7.15 -12.12 -8.61
CA MET A 152 7.99 -11.35 -7.72
C MET A 152 8.43 -12.18 -6.52
N THR A 153 9.62 -11.90 -6.01
CA THR A 153 10.01 -12.37 -4.67
C THR A 153 9.39 -11.45 -3.61
N HIS A 154 8.84 -12.01 -2.55
CA HIS A 154 8.22 -11.23 -1.48
C HIS A 154 9.11 -11.22 -0.23
N ARG A 155 9.25 -10.06 0.41
CA ARG A 155 10.03 -9.90 1.65
C ARG A 155 9.36 -8.90 2.58
N VAL A 156 9.43 -9.16 3.88
CA VAL A 156 9.00 -8.19 4.89
C VAL A 156 10.10 -7.18 5.15
N ARG A 157 9.70 -5.92 5.34
CA ARG A 157 10.56 -4.84 5.82
C ARG A 157 9.76 -3.91 6.75
N LEU A 158 10.11 -3.91 8.03
CA LEU A 158 9.41 -3.12 9.05
C LEU A 158 9.81 -1.64 9.04
N ASP A 159 10.98 -1.31 8.49
CA ASP A 159 11.53 0.05 8.41
C ASP A 159 11.02 0.87 7.20
N MET A 160 10.09 0.32 6.41
CA MET A 160 9.49 1.05 5.30
C MET A 160 8.43 2.02 5.77
N THR A 161 8.33 3.14 5.07
CA THR A 161 7.34 4.20 5.31
C THR A 161 6.07 4.05 4.50
N SER A 162 6.00 3.01 3.66
CA SER A 162 4.87 2.64 2.82
C SER A 162 4.51 1.18 3.04
N ALA A 163 3.26 0.83 2.73
CA ALA A 163 2.78 -0.56 2.82
C ALA A 163 3.56 -1.49 1.89
N PHE A 164 3.87 -1.00 0.69
CA PHE A 164 4.58 -1.74 -0.35
C PHE A 164 5.73 -0.93 -0.92
N GLY A 165 6.71 -1.63 -1.46
CA GLY A 165 7.81 -1.05 -2.21
C GLY A 165 8.46 -2.10 -3.10
N VAL A 166 8.98 -1.69 -4.27
CA VAL A 166 9.61 -2.61 -5.21
C VAL A 166 11.07 -2.24 -5.45
N ASN A 167 11.89 -3.26 -5.63
CA ASN A 167 13.28 -3.08 -6.06
C ASN A 167 13.69 -4.20 -7.02
N LEU A 168 14.74 -3.95 -7.79
CA LEU A 168 15.38 -4.93 -8.66
C LEU A 168 16.61 -5.49 -7.95
N LYS A 169 16.61 -6.79 -7.64
CA LYS A 169 17.74 -7.49 -7.02
C LYS A 169 18.01 -8.81 -7.73
N HIS A 170 19.27 -9.09 -7.98
CA HIS A 170 19.73 -10.37 -8.58
C HIS A 170 18.97 -10.77 -9.85
N GLY A 171 18.59 -9.78 -10.68
CA GLY A 171 17.87 -10.01 -11.94
C GLY A 171 16.38 -10.27 -11.81
N GLY A 172 15.82 -10.17 -10.59
CA GLY A 172 14.39 -10.31 -10.32
C GLY A 172 13.81 -9.13 -9.55
N TYR A 173 12.50 -8.99 -9.59
CA TYR A 173 11.80 -7.97 -8.81
C TYR A 173 11.47 -8.51 -7.42
N VAL A 174 11.73 -7.67 -6.42
CA VAL A 174 11.41 -7.97 -5.01
C VAL A 174 10.36 -6.98 -4.54
N LEU A 175 9.21 -7.50 -4.14
CA LEU A 175 8.17 -6.73 -3.46
C LEU A 175 8.45 -6.78 -1.96
N TYR A 176 8.67 -5.63 -1.38
CA TYR A 176 8.78 -5.45 0.06
C TYR A 176 7.44 -5.06 0.64
N VAL A 177 7.13 -5.59 1.82
CA VAL A 177 5.87 -5.37 2.52
C VAL A 177 6.15 -4.93 3.94
N ASN A 178 5.55 -3.80 4.35
CA ASN A 178 5.47 -3.44 5.76
C ASN A 178 4.09 -3.86 6.31
N PRO A 179 4.00 -4.94 7.10
CA PRO A 179 2.74 -5.45 7.60
C PRO A 179 2.01 -4.47 8.52
N PHE A 180 2.72 -3.62 9.28
CA PHE A 180 2.11 -2.65 10.19
C PHE A 180 1.37 -1.52 9.46
N ILE A 181 1.73 -1.24 8.22
CA ILE A 181 1.04 -0.26 7.39
C ILE A 181 -0.02 -0.97 6.54
N MET A 182 0.38 -2.06 5.88
CA MET A 182 -0.47 -2.79 4.94
C MET A 182 -1.74 -3.35 5.59
N LEU A 183 -1.62 -4.04 6.74
CA LEU A 183 -2.75 -4.70 7.39
C LEU A 183 -3.83 -3.73 7.92
N ARG A 184 -3.54 -2.44 8.00
CA ARG A 184 -4.52 -1.40 8.37
C ARG A 184 -5.24 -0.79 7.17
N GLN A 185 -4.87 -1.16 5.96
CA GLN A 185 -5.50 -0.67 4.75
C GLN A 185 -6.72 -1.53 4.38
N PRO A 186 -7.75 -0.95 3.77
CA PRO A 186 -8.82 -1.72 3.14
C PRO A 186 -8.27 -2.66 2.06
N PRO A 187 -8.89 -3.83 1.83
CA PRO A 187 -8.40 -4.81 0.84
C PRO A 187 -8.20 -4.24 -0.58
N ASP A 188 -9.03 -3.28 -1.01
CA ASP A 188 -8.87 -2.66 -2.32
C ASP A 188 -7.65 -1.73 -2.37
N VAL A 189 -7.37 -1.03 -1.28
CA VAL A 189 -6.16 -0.20 -1.16
C VAL A 189 -4.91 -1.10 -1.13
N MET A 190 -4.97 -2.25 -0.44
CA MET A 190 -3.89 -3.25 -0.49
C MET A 190 -3.66 -3.76 -1.92
N LYS A 191 -4.74 -4.11 -2.62
CA LYS A 191 -4.74 -4.57 -4.01
C LYS A 191 -4.11 -3.52 -4.92
N ASP A 192 -4.57 -2.28 -4.85
CA ASP A 192 -4.07 -1.19 -5.67
C ASP A 192 -2.65 -0.77 -5.28
N GLY A 193 -2.25 -0.98 -4.01
CA GLY A 193 -0.86 -0.85 -3.57
C GLY A 193 0.08 -1.83 -4.29
N ILE A 194 -0.31 -3.08 -4.45
CA ILE A 194 0.45 -4.06 -5.25
C ILE A 194 0.50 -3.63 -6.73
N LYS A 195 -0.65 -3.23 -7.30
CA LYS A 195 -0.75 -2.73 -8.67
C LYS A 195 0.15 -1.52 -8.90
N ARG A 196 0.23 -0.60 -7.92
CA ARG A 196 1.13 0.56 -7.94
C ARG A 196 2.59 0.16 -8.11
N GLU A 197 3.08 -0.79 -7.32
CA GLU A 197 4.47 -1.22 -7.38
C GLU A 197 4.79 -1.88 -8.74
N ILE A 198 3.87 -2.65 -9.29
CA ILE A 198 4.02 -3.23 -10.63
C ILE A 198 4.03 -2.12 -11.71
N LEU A 199 3.19 -1.10 -11.59
CA LEU A 199 3.21 0.06 -12.48
C LEU A 199 4.55 0.82 -12.43
N HIS A 200 5.19 0.94 -11.25
CA HIS A 200 6.53 1.48 -11.14
C HIS A 200 7.56 0.66 -11.94
N VAL A 201 7.44 -0.66 -11.92
CA VAL A 201 8.30 -1.55 -12.71
C VAL A 201 8.09 -1.36 -14.21
N ILE A 202 6.83 -1.42 -14.66
CA ILE A 202 6.46 -1.31 -16.09
C ILE A 202 6.85 0.06 -16.66
N SER A 203 6.69 1.12 -15.86
CA SER A 203 7.09 2.49 -16.24
C SER A 203 8.61 2.71 -16.19
N ALA A 204 9.38 1.67 -15.87
CA ALA A 204 10.84 1.71 -15.73
C ALA A 204 11.33 2.78 -14.74
N HIS A 205 10.54 3.11 -13.72
CA HIS A 205 10.86 4.15 -12.75
C HIS A 205 12.14 3.84 -11.99
N LEU A 206 12.38 2.58 -11.61
CA LEU A 206 13.61 2.14 -10.93
C LEU A 206 14.88 2.41 -11.74
N MET A 207 14.78 2.37 -13.07
CA MET A 207 15.92 2.64 -13.96
C MET A 207 16.10 4.13 -14.23
N ARG A 208 14.99 4.87 -14.35
CA ARG A 208 14.96 6.28 -14.74
C ARG A 208 15.26 7.25 -13.59
N VAL A 209 14.99 6.84 -12.35
CA VAL A 209 15.13 7.70 -11.15
C VAL A 209 16.54 8.27 -11.02
N LYS A 210 17.58 7.47 -11.32
CA LYS A 210 18.97 7.91 -11.22
C LYS A 210 19.31 9.03 -12.22
N GLU A 211 18.88 8.88 -13.45
CA GLU A 211 19.12 9.89 -14.51
C GLU A 211 18.33 11.18 -14.22
N LEU A 212 17.05 11.03 -13.90
CA LEU A 212 16.18 12.18 -13.63
C LEU A 212 16.60 12.96 -12.38
N SER A 213 17.09 12.27 -11.34
CA SER A 213 17.58 12.93 -10.12
C SER A 213 18.89 13.72 -10.33
N GLN A 214 19.57 13.57 -11.47
CA GLN A 214 20.68 14.44 -11.87
C GLN A 214 20.19 15.75 -12.50
N ARG A 215 18.97 15.76 -13.04
CA ARG A 215 18.39 16.91 -13.78
C ARG A 215 17.36 17.68 -12.96
N PHE A 216 16.68 16.99 -12.04
CA PHE A 216 15.59 17.53 -11.23
C PHE A 216 15.82 17.23 -9.75
N ASN A 217 15.12 17.95 -8.89
CA ASN A 217 15.14 17.65 -7.46
C ASN A 217 14.68 16.21 -7.19
N LYS A 218 15.45 15.47 -6.40
CA LYS A 218 15.18 14.06 -6.11
C LYS A 218 13.77 13.83 -5.54
N LYS A 219 13.32 14.71 -4.63
CA LYS A 219 11.98 14.63 -4.04
C LYS A 219 10.89 14.86 -5.11
N ALA A 220 11.09 15.85 -6.01
CA ALA A 220 10.17 16.09 -7.11
C ALA A 220 10.09 14.90 -8.07
N VAL A 221 11.21 14.23 -8.35
CA VAL A 221 11.23 13.01 -9.17
C VAL A 221 10.41 11.90 -8.53
N HIS A 222 10.57 11.65 -7.22
CA HIS A 222 9.78 10.64 -6.51
C HIS A 222 8.28 10.97 -6.51
N MET A 223 7.92 12.23 -6.20
CA MET A 223 6.52 12.66 -6.27
C MET A 223 5.94 12.52 -7.69
N ALA A 224 6.72 12.85 -8.70
CA ALA A 224 6.31 12.70 -10.10
C ALA A 224 6.09 11.23 -10.49
N MET A 225 6.93 10.31 -10.01
CA MET A 225 6.75 8.88 -10.20
C MET A 225 5.43 8.39 -9.61
N ASP A 226 5.11 8.82 -8.38
CA ASP A 226 3.85 8.47 -7.72
C ASP A 226 2.64 9.07 -8.45
N MET A 227 2.71 10.35 -8.87
CA MET A 227 1.63 10.96 -9.66
C MET A 227 1.35 10.21 -10.97
N VAL A 228 2.40 9.71 -11.64
CA VAL A 228 2.22 8.94 -12.89
C VAL A 228 1.45 7.65 -12.62
N VAL A 229 1.82 6.88 -11.61
CA VAL A 229 1.20 5.57 -11.36
C VAL A 229 -0.15 5.68 -10.66
N ASN A 230 -0.30 6.61 -9.73
CA ASN A 230 -1.55 6.80 -8.99
C ASN A 230 -2.70 7.32 -9.87
N ASP A 231 -2.41 7.90 -11.04
CA ASP A 231 -3.44 8.27 -12.01
C ASP A 231 -4.17 7.05 -12.61
N TYR A 232 -3.59 5.85 -12.52
CA TYR A 232 -4.14 4.59 -13.02
C TYR A 232 -4.77 3.70 -11.94
N LEU A 233 -4.80 4.17 -10.68
CA LEU A 233 -5.38 3.44 -9.56
C LEU A 233 -6.74 3.98 -9.20
N GLU A 234 -7.63 3.10 -8.76
CA GLU A 234 -8.99 3.45 -8.33
C GLU A 234 -9.05 3.75 -6.83
N HIS A 235 -8.32 2.97 -6.04
CA HIS A 235 -8.28 3.07 -4.59
C HIS A 235 -6.89 3.42 -4.10
N VAL A 236 -6.71 4.68 -3.76
CA VAL A 236 -5.46 5.18 -3.17
C VAL A 236 -5.74 5.74 -1.78
N ASP A 237 -4.74 5.72 -0.93
CA ASP A 237 -4.84 6.38 0.37
C ASP A 237 -5.22 7.85 0.20
N ARG A 238 -5.99 8.38 1.17
CA ARG A 238 -6.46 9.76 1.15
C ARG A 238 -5.33 10.77 0.93
N ASP A 239 -4.17 10.49 1.51
CA ASP A 239 -2.99 11.36 1.47
C ASP A 239 -1.98 10.96 0.37
N ALA A 240 -2.38 10.05 -0.53
CA ALA A 240 -1.53 9.62 -1.62
C ALA A 240 -1.11 10.78 -2.53
N ILE A 241 0.08 10.68 -3.10
CA ILE A 241 0.62 11.67 -4.04
C ILE A 241 -0.07 11.48 -5.39
N THR A 242 -1.24 12.11 -5.55
CA THR A 242 -2.01 12.17 -6.79
C THR A 242 -1.89 13.56 -7.41
N VAL A 243 -2.16 13.67 -8.71
CA VAL A 243 -2.22 14.98 -9.38
C VAL A 243 -3.24 15.90 -8.71
N ALA A 244 -4.38 15.37 -8.25
CA ALA A 244 -5.41 16.14 -7.56
C ALA A 244 -4.91 16.70 -6.22
N ASN A 245 -4.29 15.84 -5.39
CA ASN A 245 -3.78 16.24 -4.08
C ASN A 245 -2.63 17.25 -4.20
N VAL A 246 -1.73 17.04 -5.16
CA VAL A 246 -0.61 17.96 -5.43
C VAL A 246 -1.14 19.32 -5.92
N ASN A 247 -2.09 19.35 -6.85
CA ASN A 247 -2.72 20.58 -7.30
C ASN A 247 -3.37 21.34 -6.14
N ALA A 248 -4.15 20.65 -5.32
CA ALA A 248 -4.83 21.25 -4.16
C ALA A 248 -3.84 21.81 -3.13
N ARG A 249 -2.76 21.07 -2.86
CA ARG A 249 -1.78 21.44 -1.83
C ARG A 249 -0.85 22.59 -2.23
N TYR A 250 -0.46 22.64 -3.50
CA TYR A 250 0.53 23.60 -3.99
C TYR A 250 -0.05 24.68 -4.92
N GLY A 251 -1.37 24.68 -5.15
CA GLY A 251 -2.04 25.63 -6.02
C GLY A 251 -1.63 25.49 -7.50
N LEU A 252 -1.24 24.28 -7.92
CA LEU A 252 -0.83 23.98 -9.28
C LEU A 252 -2.03 23.59 -10.16
N LEU A 253 -1.82 23.60 -11.48
CA LEU A 253 -2.81 23.21 -12.48
C LEU A 253 -2.27 22.08 -13.37
N LEU A 254 -1.70 21.06 -12.74
CA LEU A 254 -1.17 19.90 -13.44
C LEU A 254 -2.29 19.08 -14.07
N LYS A 255 -2.05 18.57 -15.27
CA LYS A 255 -2.99 17.70 -15.98
C LYS A 255 -2.68 16.25 -15.67
N ARG A 256 -3.73 15.43 -15.53
CA ARG A 256 -3.60 13.97 -15.34
C ARG A 256 -3.01 13.28 -16.58
N PHE A 257 -2.51 12.08 -16.40
CA PHE A 257 -1.96 11.20 -17.44
C PHE A 257 -0.85 11.86 -18.27
N ARG A 258 0.07 12.52 -17.59
CA ARG A 258 1.26 13.11 -18.18
C ARG A 258 2.52 12.31 -17.86
N THR A 259 3.60 12.63 -18.57
CA THR A 259 4.88 11.94 -18.39
C THR A 259 5.55 12.31 -17.08
N LEU A 260 6.44 11.46 -16.64
CA LEU A 260 7.27 11.67 -15.46
C LEU A 260 8.05 13.01 -15.53
N GLU A 261 8.60 13.33 -16.71
CA GLU A 261 9.34 14.58 -16.93
C GLU A 261 8.46 15.82 -16.80
N TYR A 262 7.20 15.70 -17.22
CA TYR A 262 6.24 16.80 -17.08
C TYR A 262 6.02 17.15 -15.60
N TYR A 263 5.79 16.13 -14.76
CA TYR A 263 5.57 16.34 -13.33
C TYR A 263 6.86 16.69 -12.58
N ALA A 264 8.00 16.11 -12.95
CA ALA A 264 9.27 16.39 -12.29
C ALA A 264 9.79 17.82 -12.50
N LYS A 265 9.32 18.49 -13.56
CA LYS A 265 9.67 19.86 -13.91
C LYS A 265 8.81 20.91 -13.21
N ALA A 266 7.58 20.55 -12.86
CA ALA A 266 6.61 21.46 -12.28
C ALA A 266 6.90 21.76 -10.82
#